data_0b738b6ea112d659004a074e1e1e1712
#
_entry.id   0b738b6ea112d659004a074e1e1e1712
#
_cell.length_a   1.000
_cell.length_b   1.000
_cell.length_c   1.000
_cell.angle_alpha   90.00
_cell.angle_beta   90.00
_cell.angle_gamma   90.00
#
_symmetry.space_group_name_H-M   'P 1'
#
loop_
_entity.id
_entity.type
_entity.pdbx_description
1 polymer ?
#
loop_
_entity_poly.entity_id
_entity_poly.type
_entity_poly.pdbx_seq_one_letter_code
_entity_poly.pdbx_strand_id
1 'polypeptide(L)'
;RDVAPSRGLGDVYKRQIKELGYCPGIENYSRYFDGRAEGTRPFCLLDYFPQDYLMVIDESHVTLPQVHAMFGGDRARKENLVEYGFRLPAAKDNRPLRFEEFEQLVGTTIYVSATPADYELMKSEGVIVEQLIRPTGLVDPPLEVRITDNQIDDLLEEIDKRVRNDDKILVTTITKRMAEELSKYFDRVGVRNRYIHSDIDTLERVQILEDLRAGMFDVLIGVNLLREGLDLPEVALVAILDADKEGFLRNVRSITQIAGRAARHSNGNVILYADHCTDSMRSAIEQLSLIHISEPT
;
A
#
# COMPACT_ATOMS: atom_id res chain seq x y z
N ARG A 1 -16.90 42.96 -23.15
CA ARG A 1 -16.82 42.15 -21.89
C ARG A 1 -15.57 41.31 -21.99
N ASP A 2 -14.64 41.58 -21.19
CA ASP A 2 -13.30 41.15 -20.94
C ASP A 2 -12.94 39.75 -21.38
N VAL A 3 -12.37 39.63 -22.57
CA VAL A 3 -11.71 38.44 -23.13
C VAL A 3 -10.19 38.48 -22.83
N ALA A 4 -9.74 39.41 -22.00
CA ALA A 4 -8.33 39.64 -21.71
C ALA A 4 -7.63 38.53 -20.89
N PRO A 5 -8.24 37.80 -19.94
CA PRO A 5 -7.52 36.78 -19.15
C PRO A 5 -7.14 35.55 -19.96
N SER A 6 -7.97 35.13 -20.91
CA SER A 6 -7.72 33.89 -21.68
C SER A 6 -6.58 34.03 -22.71
N ARG A 7 -6.37 35.21 -23.27
CA ARG A 7 -5.25 35.46 -24.19
C ARG A 7 -3.89 35.47 -23.46
N GLY A 8 -3.81 36.05 -22.28
CA GLY A 8 -2.60 36.06 -21.46
C GLY A 8 -2.13 34.67 -21.04
N LEU A 9 -3.05 33.83 -20.62
CA LEU A 9 -2.74 32.43 -20.26
C LEU A 9 -2.28 31.61 -21.47
N GLY A 10 -2.89 31.75 -22.64
CA GLY A 10 -2.46 31.08 -23.83
C GLY A 10 -1.03 31.47 -24.25
N ASP A 11 -0.63 32.71 -24.08
CA ASP A 11 0.75 33.17 -24.39
C ASP A 11 1.76 32.68 -23.34
N VAL A 12 1.38 32.52 -22.08
CA VAL A 12 2.22 31.92 -21.05
C VAL A 12 2.51 30.44 -21.38
N TYR A 13 1.51 29.66 -21.75
CA TYR A 13 1.68 28.25 -22.14
C TYR A 13 2.50 28.10 -23.41
N LYS A 14 2.32 28.98 -24.40
CA LYS A 14 3.13 28.99 -25.60
C LYS A 14 4.60 29.29 -25.32
N ARG A 15 4.89 30.21 -24.39
CA ARG A 15 6.26 30.50 -23.93
C ARG A 15 6.84 29.30 -23.18
N GLN A 16 6.13 28.71 -22.27
CA GLN A 16 6.58 27.53 -21.54
C GLN A 16 6.96 26.38 -22.49
N ILE A 17 6.13 26.08 -23.48
CA ILE A 17 6.43 25.05 -24.47
C ILE A 17 7.68 25.40 -25.28
N LYS A 18 7.86 26.68 -25.68
CA LYS A 18 9.02 27.11 -26.47
C LYS A 18 10.31 27.15 -25.66
N GLU A 19 10.27 27.62 -24.43
CA GLU A 19 11.47 27.85 -23.62
C GLU A 19 11.86 26.61 -22.80
N LEU A 20 10.88 25.85 -22.25
CA LEU A 20 11.12 24.71 -21.41
C LEU A 20 10.94 23.36 -22.12
N GLY A 21 10.33 23.34 -23.32
CA GLY A 21 9.93 22.10 -24.00
C GLY A 21 8.85 21.29 -23.29
N TYR A 22 8.21 21.89 -22.28
CA TYR A 22 7.29 21.21 -21.37
C TYR A 22 6.14 22.13 -20.96
N CYS A 23 4.94 21.54 -20.83
CA CYS A 23 3.74 22.23 -20.34
C CYS A 23 2.90 21.24 -19.51
N PRO A 24 2.71 21.50 -18.20
CA PRO A 24 1.88 20.64 -17.35
C PRO A 24 0.47 20.47 -17.90
N GLY A 25 0.01 19.23 -17.98
CA GLY A 25 -1.34 18.90 -18.42
C GLY A 25 -1.50 18.76 -19.95
N ILE A 26 -0.43 18.99 -20.74
CA ILE A 26 -0.48 18.82 -22.21
C ILE A 26 -0.72 17.35 -22.60
N GLU A 27 -0.33 16.40 -21.75
CA GLU A 27 -0.55 14.97 -21.92
C GLU A 27 -2.04 14.62 -22.07
N ASN A 28 -2.94 15.43 -21.49
CA ASN A 28 -4.37 15.26 -21.65
C ASN A 28 -4.83 15.40 -23.11
N TYR A 29 -4.01 15.96 -23.96
CA TYR A 29 -4.28 16.22 -25.38
C TYR A 29 -3.32 15.47 -26.31
N SER A 30 -2.66 14.43 -25.81
CA SER A 30 -1.69 13.60 -26.55
C SER A 30 -2.26 13.04 -27.86
N ARG A 31 -3.57 12.77 -27.91
CA ARG A 31 -4.27 12.31 -29.10
C ARG A 31 -4.00 13.18 -30.35
N TYR A 32 -3.87 14.49 -30.18
CA TYR A 32 -3.60 15.40 -31.30
C TYR A 32 -2.15 15.38 -31.78
N PHE A 33 -1.23 14.86 -30.96
CA PHE A 33 0.18 14.77 -31.31
C PHE A 33 0.52 13.43 -31.97
N ASP A 34 -0.12 12.36 -31.54
CA ASP A 34 0.12 11.01 -32.08
C ASP A 34 -0.91 10.57 -33.14
N GLY A 35 -1.92 11.41 -33.43
CA GLY A 35 -2.91 11.15 -34.47
C GLY A 35 -3.91 10.03 -34.16
N ARG A 36 -4.06 9.62 -32.90
CA ARG A 36 -5.02 8.58 -32.51
C ARG A 36 -6.46 8.98 -32.76
N ALA A 37 -7.29 7.99 -33.09
CA ALA A 37 -8.73 8.20 -33.21
C ALA A 37 -9.37 8.49 -31.84
N GLU A 38 -10.50 9.17 -31.85
CA GLU A 38 -11.28 9.44 -30.65
C GLU A 38 -11.70 8.14 -29.94
N GLY A 39 -11.62 8.14 -28.59
CA GLY A 39 -11.96 7.00 -27.77
C GLY A 39 -10.86 5.93 -27.65
N THR A 40 -9.80 6.00 -28.46
CA THR A 40 -8.68 5.06 -28.34
C THR A 40 -7.81 5.38 -27.14
N ARG A 41 -7.27 4.33 -26.51
CA ARG A 41 -6.36 4.49 -25.38
C ARG A 41 -5.00 5.09 -25.82
N PRO A 42 -4.29 5.79 -24.95
CA PRO A 42 -2.90 6.14 -25.20
C PRO A 42 -2.00 4.90 -25.15
N PHE A 43 -0.81 5.02 -25.73
CA PHE A 43 0.25 4.04 -25.53
C PHE A 43 0.66 4.03 -24.04
N CYS A 44 0.94 2.86 -23.53
CA CYS A 44 1.43 2.65 -22.17
C CYS A 44 2.74 1.86 -22.20
N LEU A 45 3.36 1.68 -21.05
CA LEU A 45 4.64 0.97 -20.94
C LEU A 45 4.56 -0.46 -21.57
N LEU A 46 3.41 -1.14 -21.44
CA LEU A 46 3.24 -2.49 -21.96
C LEU A 46 3.33 -2.57 -23.50
N ASP A 47 3.01 -1.49 -24.21
CA ASP A 47 3.12 -1.44 -25.68
C ASP A 47 4.57 -1.46 -26.20
N TYR A 48 5.56 -1.21 -25.33
CA TYR A 48 6.98 -1.21 -25.69
C TYR A 48 7.66 -2.56 -25.49
N PHE A 49 6.98 -3.54 -24.86
CA PHE A 49 7.50 -4.88 -24.72
C PHE A 49 7.26 -5.72 -25.99
N PRO A 50 8.11 -6.72 -26.25
CA PRO A 50 7.85 -7.71 -27.32
C PRO A 50 6.56 -8.48 -27.01
N GLN A 51 5.97 -9.12 -28.03
CA GLN A 51 4.68 -9.81 -27.87
C GLN A 51 4.73 -11.04 -26.95
N ASP A 52 5.92 -11.63 -26.77
CA ASP A 52 6.16 -12.87 -26.03
C ASP A 52 6.86 -12.64 -24.68
N TYR A 53 6.56 -11.52 -24.02
CA TYR A 53 7.13 -11.27 -22.69
C TYR A 53 6.39 -12.00 -21.57
N LEU A 54 7.13 -12.30 -20.51
CA LEU A 54 6.57 -12.84 -19.26
C LEU A 54 6.21 -11.69 -18.32
N MET A 55 4.96 -11.64 -17.93
CA MET A 55 4.48 -10.69 -16.91
C MET A 55 4.54 -11.35 -15.53
N VAL A 56 5.19 -10.69 -14.58
CA VAL A 56 5.13 -11.07 -13.16
C VAL A 56 4.38 -9.98 -12.41
N ILE A 57 3.26 -10.32 -11.80
CA ILE A 57 2.44 -9.38 -11.04
C ILE A 57 2.63 -9.69 -9.56
N ASP A 58 3.42 -8.85 -8.91
CA ASP A 58 3.64 -8.94 -7.47
C ASP A 58 2.46 -8.32 -6.69
N GLU A 59 2.19 -8.88 -5.49
CA GLU A 59 1.03 -8.53 -4.67
C GLU A 59 -0.27 -8.48 -5.51
N SER A 60 -0.47 -9.49 -6.34
CA SER A 60 -1.51 -9.52 -7.37
C SER A 60 -2.91 -9.27 -6.80
N HIS A 61 -3.19 -9.75 -5.57
CA HIS A 61 -4.45 -9.55 -4.86
C HIS A 61 -4.78 -8.07 -4.58
N VAL A 62 -3.79 -7.16 -4.64
CA VAL A 62 -3.97 -5.71 -4.53
C VAL A 62 -3.82 -5.04 -5.87
N THR A 63 -2.83 -5.44 -6.65
CA THR A 63 -2.49 -4.83 -7.96
C THR A 63 -3.64 -4.97 -8.96
N LEU A 64 -4.24 -6.15 -9.08
CA LEU A 64 -5.32 -6.37 -10.05
C LEU A 64 -6.59 -5.58 -9.76
N PRO A 65 -7.11 -5.51 -8.51
CA PRO A 65 -8.21 -4.61 -8.18
C PRO A 65 -7.91 -3.14 -8.46
N GLN A 66 -6.66 -2.68 -8.27
CA GLN A 66 -6.27 -1.31 -8.61
C GLN A 66 -6.30 -1.07 -10.12
N VAL A 67 -5.76 -2.00 -10.91
CA VAL A 67 -5.83 -1.92 -12.39
C VAL A 67 -7.28 -1.90 -12.86
N HIS A 68 -8.16 -2.69 -12.26
CA HIS A 68 -9.59 -2.72 -12.57
C HIS A 68 -10.29 -1.39 -12.25
N ALA A 69 -9.95 -0.77 -11.13
CA ALA A 69 -10.61 0.46 -10.65
C ALA A 69 -10.12 1.74 -11.34
N MET A 70 -8.87 1.77 -11.87
CA MET A 70 -8.23 3.01 -12.32
C MET A 70 -8.98 3.70 -13.47
N PHE A 71 -9.55 2.96 -14.40
CA PHE A 71 -10.30 3.54 -15.53
C PHE A 71 -11.56 4.26 -15.06
N GLY A 72 -12.37 3.62 -14.21
CA GLY A 72 -13.64 4.18 -13.71
C GLY A 72 -13.45 5.48 -12.94
N GLY A 73 -12.45 5.52 -12.06
CA GLY A 73 -12.13 6.71 -11.28
C GLY A 73 -11.62 7.89 -12.11
N ASP A 74 -10.73 7.62 -13.07
CA ASP A 74 -10.22 8.66 -13.98
C ASP A 74 -11.34 9.20 -14.90
N ARG A 75 -12.18 8.31 -15.42
CA ARG A 75 -13.30 8.66 -16.28
C ARG A 75 -14.29 9.58 -15.57
N ALA A 76 -14.75 9.21 -14.39
CA ALA A 76 -15.72 10.01 -13.63
C ALA A 76 -15.17 11.41 -13.34
N ARG A 77 -13.90 11.51 -12.93
CA ARG A 77 -13.23 12.79 -12.73
C ARG A 77 -13.17 13.64 -14.00
N LYS A 78 -12.80 13.07 -15.13
CA LYS A 78 -12.65 13.79 -16.41
C LYS A 78 -13.99 14.18 -17.03
N GLU A 79 -15.03 13.38 -16.88
CA GLU A 79 -16.38 13.74 -17.28
C GLU A 79 -16.85 15.01 -16.58
N ASN A 80 -16.68 15.10 -15.27
CA ASN A 80 -16.99 16.31 -14.51
C ASN A 80 -16.15 17.51 -14.98
N LEU A 81 -14.82 17.35 -15.16
CA LEU A 81 -13.95 18.44 -15.60
C LEU A 81 -14.32 18.96 -17.00
N VAL A 82 -14.80 18.10 -17.88
CA VAL A 82 -15.24 18.49 -19.23
C VAL A 82 -16.62 19.14 -19.17
N GLU A 83 -17.55 18.59 -18.39
CA GLU A 83 -18.91 19.13 -18.23
C GLU A 83 -18.89 20.56 -17.67
N TYR A 84 -18.06 20.81 -16.67
CA TYR A 84 -17.90 22.13 -16.07
C TYR A 84 -16.89 23.04 -16.80
N GLY A 85 -16.40 22.65 -17.96
CA GLY A 85 -15.53 23.48 -18.80
C GLY A 85 -14.08 23.65 -18.34
N PHE A 86 -13.61 22.87 -17.38
CA PHE A 86 -12.21 22.90 -16.91
C PHE A 86 -11.25 22.12 -17.84
N ARG A 87 -11.79 21.24 -18.69
CA ARG A 87 -11.03 20.47 -19.69
C ARG A 87 -11.78 20.40 -21.01
N LEU A 88 -11.05 20.26 -22.11
CA LEU A 88 -11.65 19.97 -23.41
C LEU A 88 -12.04 18.50 -23.52
N PRO A 89 -13.02 18.12 -24.38
CA PRO A 89 -13.49 16.75 -24.54
C PRO A 89 -12.38 15.72 -24.79
N ALA A 90 -11.34 16.08 -25.53
CA ALA A 90 -10.21 15.20 -25.84
C ALA A 90 -9.39 14.78 -24.59
N ALA A 91 -9.54 15.46 -23.46
CA ALA A 91 -8.90 15.03 -22.21
C ALA A 91 -9.39 13.64 -21.75
N LYS A 92 -10.58 13.22 -22.16
CA LYS A 92 -11.12 11.89 -21.86
C LYS A 92 -10.38 10.76 -22.56
N ASP A 93 -9.66 11.06 -23.66
CA ASP A 93 -8.89 10.09 -24.42
C ASP A 93 -7.50 9.81 -23.85
N ASN A 94 -6.99 10.69 -23.01
CA ASN A 94 -5.80 10.42 -22.20
C ASN A 94 -6.23 9.69 -20.91
N ARG A 95 -6.39 8.41 -20.99
CA ARG A 95 -6.99 7.56 -19.96
C ARG A 95 -6.14 6.33 -19.65
N PRO A 96 -6.23 5.78 -18.45
CA PRO A 96 -5.65 4.47 -18.18
C PRO A 96 -6.34 3.38 -18.99
N LEU A 97 -5.73 2.20 -19.01
CA LEU A 97 -6.31 1.00 -19.61
C LEU A 97 -7.66 0.66 -18.96
N ARG A 98 -8.57 0.15 -19.77
CA ARG A 98 -9.66 -0.68 -19.25
C ARG A 98 -9.09 -2.03 -18.86
N PHE A 99 -9.77 -2.74 -17.97
CA PHE A 99 -9.30 -4.04 -17.52
C PHE A 99 -9.19 -5.05 -18.67
N GLU A 100 -10.15 -5.05 -19.59
CA GLU A 100 -10.17 -5.91 -20.78
C GLU A 100 -9.01 -5.57 -21.74
N GLU A 101 -8.64 -4.30 -21.84
CA GLU A 101 -7.47 -3.88 -22.65
C GLU A 101 -6.16 -4.32 -21.99
N PHE A 102 -6.09 -4.31 -20.65
CA PHE A 102 -4.97 -4.86 -19.92
C PHE A 102 -4.85 -6.37 -20.16
N GLU A 103 -5.93 -7.13 -20.03
CA GLU A 103 -5.93 -8.57 -20.30
C GLU A 103 -5.48 -8.93 -21.72
N GLN A 104 -5.79 -8.09 -22.70
CA GLN A 104 -5.37 -8.29 -24.10
C GLN A 104 -3.88 -8.02 -24.33
N LEU A 105 -3.29 -7.11 -23.55
CA LEU A 105 -1.86 -6.79 -23.65
C LEU A 105 -0.98 -7.77 -22.89
N VAL A 106 -1.51 -8.39 -21.84
CA VAL A 106 -0.77 -9.30 -20.99
C VAL A 106 -0.91 -10.73 -21.51
N GLY A 107 0.23 -11.34 -21.84
CA GLY A 107 0.30 -12.74 -22.30
C GLY A 107 0.49 -13.71 -21.11
N THR A 108 1.58 -14.47 -21.14
CA THR A 108 1.94 -15.40 -20.06
C THR A 108 2.20 -14.64 -18.78
N THR A 109 1.48 -15.00 -17.71
CA THR A 109 1.50 -14.27 -16.44
C THR A 109 1.76 -15.18 -15.27
N ILE A 110 2.62 -14.71 -14.35
CA ILE A 110 2.80 -15.28 -13.01
C ILE A 110 2.21 -14.31 -11.99
N TYR A 111 1.25 -14.76 -11.21
CA TYR A 111 0.69 -14.01 -10.10
C TYR A 111 1.44 -14.38 -8.82
N VAL A 112 1.99 -13.38 -8.13
CA VAL A 112 2.70 -13.57 -6.86
C VAL A 112 1.89 -12.92 -5.75
N SER A 113 1.56 -13.69 -4.72
CA SER A 113 0.79 -13.19 -3.58
C SER A 113 0.93 -14.13 -2.38
N ALA A 114 1.04 -13.56 -1.18
CA ALA A 114 0.90 -14.33 0.06
C ALA A 114 -0.56 -14.74 0.31
N THR A 115 -1.51 -14.02 -0.26
CA THR A 115 -2.96 -14.21 -0.06
C THR A 115 -3.70 -14.03 -1.40
N PRO A 116 -3.59 -14.99 -2.34
CA PRO A 116 -4.22 -14.86 -3.65
C PRO A 116 -5.73 -14.67 -3.55
N ALA A 117 -6.31 -13.96 -4.51
CA ALA A 117 -7.73 -13.69 -4.60
C ALA A 117 -8.41 -14.56 -5.68
N ASP A 118 -9.73 -14.49 -5.76
CA ASP A 118 -10.52 -15.34 -6.66
C ASP A 118 -10.15 -15.19 -8.14
N TYR A 119 -9.74 -13.98 -8.55
CA TYR A 119 -9.34 -13.73 -9.93
C TYR A 119 -8.11 -14.54 -10.33
N GLU A 120 -7.05 -14.51 -9.52
CA GLU A 120 -5.81 -15.25 -9.77
C GLU A 120 -6.05 -16.76 -9.76
N LEU A 121 -6.84 -17.23 -8.79
CA LEU A 121 -7.22 -18.65 -8.68
C LEU A 121 -8.00 -19.13 -9.90
N MET A 122 -8.93 -18.32 -10.39
CA MET A 122 -9.70 -18.61 -11.59
C MET A 122 -8.79 -18.62 -12.85
N LYS A 123 -7.91 -17.63 -13.01
CA LYS A 123 -7.03 -17.51 -14.17
C LYS A 123 -5.93 -18.57 -14.20
N SER A 124 -5.47 -19.06 -13.06
CA SER A 124 -4.51 -20.15 -12.95
C SER A 124 -5.16 -21.55 -13.01
N GLU A 125 -6.48 -21.62 -13.20
CA GLU A 125 -7.26 -22.88 -13.19
C GLU A 125 -7.05 -23.70 -11.91
N GLY A 126 -6.78 -22.99 -10.80
CA GLY A 126 -6.47 -23.61 -9.49
C GLY A 126 -5.06 -24.17 -9.36
N VAL A 127 -4.17 -23.96 -10.36
CA VAL A 127 -2.77 -24.33 -10.24
C VAL A 127 -2.06 -23.32 -9.35
N ILE A 128 -1.62 -23.78 -8.18
CA ILE A 128 -0.91 -22.97 -7.19
C ILE A 128 0.43 -23.63 -6.90
N VAL A 129 1.48 -22.81 -6.88
CA VAL A 129 2.80 -23.23 -6.39
C VAL A 129 2.99 -22.57 -5.02
N GLU A 130 2.97 -23.38 -3.98
CA GLU A 130 3.15 -22.91 -2.61
C GLU A 130 4.63 -22.96 -2.21
N GLN A 131 5.13 -21.86 -1.69
CA GLN A 131 6.44 -21.78 -1.08
C GLN A 131 6.27 -21.69 0.44
N LEU A 132 6.19 -22.83 1.10
CA LEU A 132 5.93 -22.94 2.54
C LEU A 132 7.22 -22.84 3.36
N ILE A 133 8.37 -23.22 2.77
CA ILE A 133 9.64 -23.29 3.49
C ILE A 133 10.34 -21.93 3.44
N ARG A 134 10.64 -21.38 4.62
CA ARG A 134 11.57 -20.25 4.77
C ARG A 134 12.98 -20.78 5.05
N PRO A 135 13.94 -20.66 4.10
CA PRO A 135 15.30 -21.16 4.30
C PRO A 135 16.08 -20.41 5.39
N THR A 136 15.53 -19.35 5.96
CA THR A 136 16.14 -18.52 7.01
C THR A 136 16.14 -19.15 8.38
N GLY A 137 15.35 -20.22 8.63
CA GLY A 137 15.14 -20.80 9.96
C GLY A 137 14.38 -19.89 10.95
N LEU A 138 13.83 -18.78 10.45
CA LEU A 138 13.00 -17.87 11.27
C LEU A 138 11.56 -18.39 11.28
N VAL A 139 11.03 -18.57 12.47
CA VAL A 139 9.65 -19.00 12.73
C VAL A 139 8.72 -17.79 12.63
N ASP A 140 7.45 -18.02 12.28
CA ASP A 140 6.46 -16.93 12.33
C ASP A 140 6.30 -16.43 13.78
N PRO A 141 6.11 -15.12 13.98
CA PRO A 141 6.04 -14.54 15.31
C PRO A 141 4.78 -15.03 16.03
N PRO A 142 4.88 -15.36 17.33
CA PRO A 142 3.70 -15.68 18.14
C PRO A 142 2.74 -14.49 18.18
N LEU A 143 1.43 -14.77 18.10
CA LEU A 143 0.37 -13.80 18.24
C LEU A 143 -0.27 -13.89 19.61
N GLU A 144 -0.32 -12.78 20.32
CA GLU A 144 -1.00 -12.64 21.58
C GLU A 144 -2.23 -11.73 21.42
N VAL A 145 -3.37 -12.13 21.99
CA VAL A 145 -4.57 -11.29 22.07
C VAL A 145 -4.66 -10.74 23.48
N ARG A 146 -4.71 -9.42 23.61
CA ARG A 146 -4.85 -8.71 24.90
C ARG A 146 -6.07 -7.81 24.84
N ILE A 147 -6.70 -7.57 25.99
CA ILE A 147 -7.88 -6.70 26.11
C ILE A 147 -7.53 -5.24 25.80
N THR A 148 -8.52 -4.47 25.32
CA THR A 148 -8.31 -3.04 24.98
C THR A 148 -8.27 -2.15 26.22
N ASP A 149 -8.78 -2.61 27.36
CA ASP A 149 -8.69 -1.86 28.60
C ASP A 149 -7.21 -1.67 29.01
N ASN A 150 -6.81 -0.41 29.19
CA ASN A 150 -5.42 -0.02 29.46
C ASN A 150 -4.42 -0.42 28.36
N GLN A 151 -4.85 -0.60 27.10
CA GLN A 151 -3.98 -1.03 25.98
C GLN A 151 -2.77 -0.12 25.79
N ILE A 152 -2.87 1.17 26.07
CA ILE A 152 -1.76 2.13 25.89
C ILE A 152 -0.72 1.96 27.00
N ASP A 153 -1.13 1.72 28.23
CA ASP A 153 -0.21 1.51 29.34
C ASP A 153 0.51 0.16 29.19
N ASP A 154 -0.20 -0.90 28.81
CA ASP A 154 0.40 -2.20 28.47
C ASP A 154 1.38 -2.10 27.29
N LEU A 155 1.01 -1.35 26.25
CA LEU A 155 1.88 -1.10 25.12
C LEU A 155 3.16 -0.32 25.53
N LEU A 156 3.06 0.66 26.44
CA LEU A 156 4.22 1.38 26.94
C LEU A 156 5.19 0.48 27.70
N GLU A 157 4.68 -0.47 28.50
CA GLU A 157 5.52 -1.47 29.16
C GLU A 157 6.26 -2.36 28.16
N GLU A 158 5.56 -2.80 27.09
CA GLU A 158 6.17 -3.58 26.03
C GLU A 158 7.22 -2.78 25.24
N ILE A 159 6.95 -1.51 24.96
CA ILE A 159 7.91 -0.60 24.31
C ILE A 159 9.16 -0.48 25.17
N ASP A 160 9.03 -0.22 26.49
CA ASP A 160 10.18 -0.08 27.39
C ASP A 160 11.05 -1.36 27.44
N LYS A 161 10.41 -2.55 27.48
CA LYS A 161 11.12 -3.83 27.41
C LYS A 161 11.93 -3.99 26.12
N ARG A 162 11.36 -3.60 24.97
CA ARG A 162 11.97 -3.78 23.65
C ARG A 162 13.08 -2.73 23.40
N VAL A 163 12.83 -1.48 23.76
CA VAL A 163 13.83 -0.40 23.61
C VAL A 163 15.11 -0.69 24.39
N ARG A 164 15.04 -1.35 25.56
CA ARG A 164 16.22 -1.79 26.32
C ARG A 164 17.11 -2.79 25.55
N ASN A 165 16.54 -3.51 24.59
CA ASN A 165 17.26 -4.45 23.72
C ASN A 165 17.64 -3.85 22.36
N ASP A 166 17.38 -2.54 22.15
CA ASP A 166 17.52 -1.82 20.87
C ASP A 166 16.60 -2.34 19.76
N ASP A 167 15.52 -3.04 20.14
CA ASP A 167 14.49 -3.53 19.21
C ASP A 167 13.59 -2.38 18.73
N LYS A 168 13.06 -2.49 17.51
CA LYS A 168 12.11 -1.52 16.94
C LYS A 168 10.68 -2.04 17.01
N ILE A 169 9.74 -1.12 17.15
CA ILE A 169 8.33 -1.41 17.37
C ILE A 169 7.48 -0.77 16.28
N LEU A 170 6.53 -1.53 15.78
CA LEU A 170 5.53 -1.08 14.82
C LEU A 170 4.15 -1.05 15.49
N VAL A 171 3.48 0.10 15.49
CA VAL A 171 2.14 0.26 16.06
C VAL A 171 1.15 0.65 14.97
N THR A 172 0.07 -0.13 14.82
CA THR A 172 -0.97 0.18 13.84
C THR A 172 -2.25 0.66 14.50
N THR A 173 -2.75 1.80 13.99
CA THR A 173 -4.03 2.40 14.40
C THR A 173 -5.05 2.32 13.28
N ILE A 174 -6.31 2.60 13.56
CA ILE A 174 -7.39 2.59 12.56
C ILE A 174 -7.48 3.92 11.81
N THR A 175 -7.20 5.04 12.47
CA THR A 175 -7.36 6.37 11.89
C THR A 175 -6.09 7.20 12.00
N LYS A 176 -5.94 8.13 11.05
CA LYS A 176 -4.87 9.14 11.06
C LYS A 176 -4.85 9.94 12.36
N ARG A 177 -6.04 10.35 12.83
CA ARG A 177 -6.18 11.10 14.08
C ARG A 177 -5.65 10.32 15.28
N MET A 178 -5.98 9.01 15.38
CA MET A 178 -5.44 8.17 16.46
C MET A 178 -3.91 8.07 16.39
N ALA A 179 -3.34 7.93 15.19
CA ALA A 179 -1.89 7.87 15.03
C ALA A 179 -1.22 9.17 15.50
N GLU A 180 -1.79 10.32 15.13
CA GLU A 180 -1.27 11.64 15.55
C GLU A 180 -1.42 11.87 17.06
N GLU A 181 -2.56 11.52 17.65
CA GLU A 181 -2.80 11.65 19.09
C GLU A 181 -1.88 10.72 19.90
N LEU A 182 -1.70 9.49 19.43
CA LEU A 182 -0.79 8.53 20.06
C LEU A 182 0.67 8.99 19.98
N SER A 183 1.12 9.50 18.84
CA SER A 183 2.47 10.06 18.67
C SER A 183 2.72 11.21 19.65
N LYS A 184 1.78 12.16 19.75
CA LYS A 184 1.87 13.26 20.71
C LYS A 184 1.85 12.81 22.17
N TYR A 185 1.16 11.73 22.47
CA TYR A 185 1.18 11.14 23.80
C TYR A 185 2.53 10.51 24.11
N PHE A 186 3.07 9.73 23.18
CA PHE A 186 4.38 9.11 23.29
C PHE A 186 5.50 10.15 23.45
N ASP A 187 5.47 11.26 22.72
CA ASP A 187 6.42 12.37 22.90
C ASP A 187 6.38 12.92 24.32
N ARG A 188 5.17 13.07 24.91
CA ARG A 188 5.02 13.57 26.29
C ARG A 188 5.59 12.64 27.36
N VAL A 189 5.52 11.33 27.14
CA VAL A 189 6.07 10.33 28.07
C VAL A 189 7.52 9.95 27.73
N GLY A 190 8.15 10.61 26.74
CA GLY A 190 9.55 10.45 26.41
C GLY A 190 9.88 9.26 25.52
N VAL A 191 8.89 8.65 24.84
CA VAL A 191 9.11 7.59 23.86
C VAL A 191 9.50 8.21 22.50
N ARG A 192 10.68 7.84 21.99
CA ARG A 192 11.12 8.27 20.66
C ARG A 192 10.28 7.60 19.59
N ASN A 193 9.47 8.38 18.90
CA ASN A 193 8.54 7.85 17.92
C ASN A 193 8.41 8.72 16.66
N ARG A 194 7.87 8.15 15.60
CA ARG A 194 7.42 8.82 14.38
C ARG A 194 6.11 8.20 13.92
N TYR A 195 5.28 8.96 13.22
CA TYR A 195 4.07 8.41 12.61
C TYR A 195 4.09 8.57 11.09
N ILE A 196 3.49 7.61 10.38
CA ILE A 196 3.34 7.59 8.93
C ILE A 196 1.85 7.53 8.56
N HIS A 197 1.46 8.35 7.59
CA HIS A 197 0.12 8.33 6.99
C HIS A 197 0.18 8.48 5.46
N SER A 198 -1.00 8.41 4.80
CA SER A 198 -1.11 8.42 3.33
C SER A 198 -0.59 9.68 2.65
N ASP A 199 -0.55 10.81 3.36
CA ASP A 199 -0.24 12.12 2.76
C ASP A 199 1.27 12.46 2.85
N ILE A 200 2.07 11.58 3.46
CA ILE A 200 3.54 11.74 3.53
C ILE A 200 4.12 11.43 2.15
N ASP A 201 4.98 12.33 1.68
CA ASP A 201 5.69 12.17 0.41
C ASP A 201 6.59 10.93 0.42
N THR A 202 6.82 10.36 -0.77
CA THR A 202 7.62 9.15 -0.93
C THR A 202 9.04 9.30 -0.41
N LEU A 203 9.68 10.46 -0.66
CA LEU A 203 11.03 10.74 -0.18
C LEU A 203 11.09 10.85 1.35
N GLU A 204 10.13 11.56 1.95
CA GLU A 204 10.02 11.67 3.40
C GLU A 204 9.78 10.31 4.06
N ARG A 205 8.98 9.44 3.40
CA ARG A 205 8.75 8.07 3.87
C ARG A 205 10.04 7.25 3.88
N VAL A 206 10.86 7.33 2.83
CA VAL A 206 12.16 6.65 2.79
C VAL A 206 13.04 7.14 3.92
N GLN A 207 13.10 8.46 4.14
CA GLN A 207 13.90 9.03 5.23
C GLN A 207 13.44 8.54 6.61
N ILE A 208 12.13 8.46 6.87
CA ILE A 208 11.61 7.95 8.14
C ILE A 208 12.05 6.49 8.37
N LEU A 209 12.07 5.67 7.32
CA LEU A 209 12.51 4.28 7.44
C LEU A 209 14.03 4.15 7.65
N GLU A 210 14.82 5.00 7.01
CA GLU A 210 16.25 5.09 7.24
C GLU A 210 16.55 5.57 8.66
N ASP A 211 15.83 6.56 9.17
CA ASP A 211 15.95 7.05 10.54
C ASP A 211 15.60 5.96 11.58
N LEU A 212 14.58 5.13 11.31
CA LEU A 212 14.24 3.98 12.15
C LEU A 212 15.40 2.97 12.21
N ARG A 213 15.99 2.61 11.07
CA ARG A 213 17.15 1.73 10.97
C ARG A 213 18.38 2.31 11.64
N ALA A 214 18.57 3.62 11.52
CA ALA A 214 19.67 4.33 12.19
C ALA A 214 19.46 4.49 13.72
N GLY A 215 18.31 4.06 14.26
CA GLY A 215 18.01 4.17 15.69
C GLY A 215 17.68 5.58 16.17
N MET A 216 17.35 6.49 15.27
CA MET A 216 16.94 7.86 15.62
C MET A 216 15.64 7.88 16.44
N PHE A 217 14.81 6.88 16.28
CA PHE A 217 13.62 6.61 17.08
C PHE A 217 13.35 5.11 17.16
N ASP A 218 12.42 4.67 18.02
CA ASP A 218 12.20 3.26 18.33
C ASP A 218 10.82 2.78 17.91
N VAL A 219 9.83 3.67 17.85
CA VAL A 219 8.44 3.33 17.59
C VAL A 219 7.96 4.00 16.32
N LEU A 220 7.51 3.19 15.37
CA LEU A 220 6.84 3.66 14.15
C LEU A 220 5.33 3.43 14.27
N ILE A 221 4.55 4.52 14.18
CA ILE A 221 3.09 4.49 14.27
C ILE A 221 2.51 4.71 12.88
N GLY A 222 1.47 3.96 12.50
CA GLY A 222 0.80 4.21 11.22
C GLY A 222 -0.60 3.62 11.12
N VAL A 223 -1.37 4.15 10.17
CA VAL A 223 -2.74 3.71 9.92
C VAL A 223 -2.78 2.50 9.01
N ASN A 224 -2.04 2.55 7.93
CA ASN A 224 -1.93 1.47 6.96
C ASN A 224 -0.46 1.27 6.61
N LEU A 225 0.22 0.52 7.46
CA LEU A 225 1.62 0.14 7.26
C LEU A 225 1.76 -1.06 6.31
N LEU A 226 0.65 -1.47 5.68
CA LEU A 226 0.58 -2.57 4.72
C LEU A 226 1.11 -2.22 3.34
N ARG A 227 1.46 -0.95 3.09
CA ARG A 227 1.99 -0.59 1.78
C ARG A 227 3.27 -1.37 1.53
N GLU A 228 3.25 -2.03 0.41
CA GLU A 228 4.28 -2.89 -0.18
C GLU A 228 5.68 -2.25 -0.05
N GLY A 229 6.71 -3.08 0.07
CA GLY A 229 8.09 -2.62 0.08
C GLY A 229 8.65 -2.19 1.44
N LEU A 230 7.93 -2.38 2.56
CA LEU A 230 8.49 -2.20 3.90
C LEU A 230 9.18 -3.48 4.35
N ASP A 231 10.48 -3.54 4.18
CA ASP A 231 11.34 -4.56 4.77
C ASP A 231 11.99 -3.99 6.03
N LEU A 232 11.55 -4.46 7.20
CA LEU A 232 11.97 -3.97 8.51
C LEU A 232 12.42 -5.14 9.39
N PRO A 233 13.59 -5.72 9.14
CA PRO A 233 14.11 -6.84 9.93
C PRO A 233 14.41 -6.45 11.39
N GLU A 234 14.49 -5.14 11.68
CA GLU A 234 14.73 -4.58 13.00
C GLU A 234 13.47 -4.59 13.90
N VAL A 235 12.30 -4.85 13.33
CA VAL A 235 11.03 -4.82 14.06
C VAL A 235 10.82 -6.12 14.82
N ALA A 236 10.94 -6.06 16.13
CA ALA A 236 10.71 -7.17 17.05
C ALA A 236 9.28 -7.21 17.62
N LEU A 237 8.55 -6.09 17.62
CA LEU A 237 7.18 -6.04 18.09
C LEU A 237 6.27 -5.35 17.07
N VAL A 238 5.16 -6.00 16.77
CA VAL A 238 4.04 -5.42 16.04
C VAL A 238 2.83 -5.35 16.96
N ALA A 239 2.34 -4.16 17.23
CA ALA A 239 1.14 -3.92 18.04
C ALA A 239 -0.02 -3.45 17.14
N ILE A 240 -1.13 -4.15 17.18
CA ILE A 240 -2.35 -3.83 16.42
C ILE A 240 -3.41 -3.36 17.41
N LEU A 241 -3.64 -2.05 17.45
CA LEU A 241 -4.67 -1.45 18.31
C LEU A 241 -6.06 -1.66 17.70
N ASP A 242 -7.06 -1.86 18.56
CA ASP A 242 -8.45 -2.08 18.16
C ASP A 242 -8.58 -3.15 17.05
N ALA A 243 -7.96 -4.30 17.26
CA ALA A 243 -7.92 -5.39 16.27
C ALA A 243 -9.29 -6.01 15.99
N ASP A 244 -10.25 -5.85 16.91
CA ASP A 244 -11.64 -6.31 16.82
C ASP A 244 -12.56 -5.38 16.01
N LYS A 245 -12.09 -4.19 15.62
CA LYS A 245 -12.86 -3.27 14.77
C LYS A 245 -12.79 -3.73 13.32
N GLU A 246 -13.56 -4.78 12.98
CA GLU A 246 -13.59 -5.34 11.63
C GLU A 246 -13.80 -4.30 10.54
N GLY A 247 -13.08 -4.46 9.41
CA GLY A 247 -13.14 -3.58 8.27
C GLY A 247 -11.93 -3.77 7.36
N PHE A 248 -11.76 -2.84 6.42
CA PHE A 248 -10.68 -2.92 5.43
C PHE A 248 -9.28 -3.03 6.04
N LEU A 249 -9.05 -2.42 7.20
CA LEU A 249 -7.75 -2.44 7.90
C LEU A 249 -7.61 -3.57 8.94
N ARG A 250 -8.64 -4.34 9.19
CA ARG A 250 -8.71 -5.39 10.22
C ARG A 250 -9.36 -6.67 9.68
N ASN A 251 -9.15 -6.98 8.42
CA ASN A 251 -9.50 -8.27 7.83
C ASN A 251 -8.33 -9.27 7.96
N VAL A 252 -8.58 -10.53 7.65
CA VAL A 252 -7.58 -11.62 7.72
C VAL A 252 -6.28 -11.24 7.01
N ARG A 253 -6.37 -10.78 5.77
CA ARG A 253 -5.20 -10.38 4.96
C ARG A 253 -4.38 -9.28 5.63
N SER A 254 -5.08 -8.23 6.10
CA SER A 254 -4.42 -7.09 6.75
C SER A 254 -3.68 -7.52 8.01
N ILE A 255 -4.31 -8.32 8.86
CA ILE A 255 -3.70 -8.82 10.10
C ILE A 255 -2.49 -9.70 9.78
N THR A 256 -2.62 -10.66 8.85
CA THR A 256 -1.54 -11.56 8.45
C THR A 256 -0.34 -10.79 7.86
N GLN A 257 -0.57 -9.82 6.98
CA GLN A 257 0.49 -9.01 6.39
C GLN A 257 1.20 -8.12 7.41
N ILE A 258 0.45 -7.53 8.35
CA ILE A 258 1.04 -6.71 9.43
C ILE A 258 1.85 -7.61 10.36
N ALA A 259 1.32 -8.74 10.78
CA ALA A 259 2.01 -9.71 11.62
C ALA A 259 3.30 -10.20 10.97
N GLY A 260 3.29 -10.46 9.67
CA GLY A 260 4.46 -10.86 8.89
C GLY A 260 5.63 -9.87 8.92
N ARG A 261 5.41 -8.62 9.36
CA ARG A 261 6.51 -7.65 9.52
C ARG A 261 7.44 -8.00 10.68
N ALA A 262 6.94 -8.65 11.72
CA ALA A 262 7.78 -9.17 12.83
C ALA A 262 8.45 -10.52 12.51
N ALA A 263 8.06 -11.18 11.43
CA ALA A 263 8.53 -12.53 11.09
C ALA A 263 10.00 -12.60 10.63
N ARG A 264 10.67 -11.46 10.46
CA ARG A 264 12.10 -11.39 10.10
C ARG A 264 13.02 -11.16 11.29
N HIS A 265 12.45 -10.96 12.47
CA HIS A 265 13.19 -10.81 13.71
C HIS A 265 13.16 -12.11 14.51
N SER A 266 14.32 -12.54 15.05
CA SER A 266 14.45 -13.79 15.82
C SER A 266 13.53 -13.85 17.05
N ASN A 267 13.28 -12.70 17.67
CA ASN A 267 12.39 -12.52 18.82
C ASN A 267 11.11 -11.76 18.46
N GLY A 268 10.67 -11.91 17.20
CA GLY A 268 9.47 -11.25 16.72
C GLY A 268 8.23 -11.64 17.52
N ASN A 269 7.38 -10.67 17.86
CA ASN A 269 6.10 -10.89 18.54
C ASN A 269 5.03 -9.98 17.98
N VAL A 270 3.77 -10.42 18.04
CA VAL A 270 2.61 -9.65 17.59
C VAL A 270 1.58 -9.59 18.70
N ILE A 271 1.13 -8.38 19.05
CA ILE A 271 0.07 -8.17 20.04
C ILE A 271 -1.15 -7.59 19.33
N LEU A 272 -2.28 -8.28 19.47
CA LEU A 272 -3.58 -7.85 19.01
C LEU A 272 -4.37 -7.33 20.20
N TYR A 273 -4.63 -6.03 20.28
CA TYR A 273 -5.49 -5.46 21.31
C TYR A 273 -6.94 -5.53 20.86
N ALA A 274 -7.75 -6.34 21.54
CA ALA A 274 -9.13 -6.64 21.18
C ALA A 274 -9.94 -7.07 22.41
N ASP A 275 -11.19 -6.62 22.50
CA ASP A 275 -12.11 -7.05 23.56
C ASP A 275 -12.74 -8.41 23.25
N HIS A 276 -12.79 -8.78 21.97
CA HIS A 276 -13.26 -10.08 21.53
C HIS A 276 -12.48 -10.54 20.28
N CYS A 277 -12.32 -11.86 20.16
CA CYS A 277 -11.65 -12.45 19.00
C CYS A 277 -12.65 -12.56 17.84
N THR A 278 -12.44 -11.77 16.78
CA THR A 278 -13.26 -11.79 15.56
C THR A 278 -12.91 -13.00 14.68
N ASP A 279 -13.75 -13.31 13.69
CA ASP A 279 -13.47 -14.40 12.76
C ASP A 279 -12.23 -14.10 11.91
N SER A 280 -12.01 -12.83 11.55
CA SER A 280 -10.80 -12.38 10.86
C SER A 280 -9.53 -12.59 11.69
N MET A 281 -9.58 -12.28 12.98
CA MET A 281 -8.46 -12.53 13.91
C MET A 281 -8.20 -14.02 14.07
N ARG A 282 -9.25 -14.82 14.27
CA ARG A 282 -9.14 -16.28 14.42
C ARG A 282 -8.49 -16.92 13.21
N SER A 283 -8.97 -16.58 12.00
CA SER A 283 -8.41 -17.09 10.75
C SER A 283 -6.95 -16.68 10.56
N ALA A 284 -6.58 -15.44 10.92
CA ALA A 284 -5.19 -14.97 10.82
C ALA A 284 -4.27 -15.72 11.82
N ILE A 285 -4.73 -15.94 13.05
CA ILE A 285 -4.00 -16.70 14.07
C ILE A 285 -3.82 -18.16 13.62
N GLU A 286 -4.87 -18.79 13.10
CA GLU A 286 -4.80 -20.16 12.58
C GLU A 286 -3.82 -20.26 11.41
N GLN A 287 -3.86 -19.36 10.42
CA GLN A 287 -2.96 -19.36 9.28
C GLN A 287 -1.48 -19.25 9.71
N LEU A 288 -1.17 -18.36 10.64
CA LEU A 288 0.18 -18.18 11.15
C LEU A 288 0.62 -19.31 12.09
N SER A 289 -0.30 -19.95 12.81
CA SER A 289 0.00 -21.10 13.68
C SER A 289 0.18 -22.40 12.90
N LEU A 290 -0.51 -22.59 11.78
CA LEU A 290 -0.41 -23.80 10.95
C LEU A 290 0.97 -23.93 10.28
N ILE A 291 1.66 -22.82 10.02
CA ILE A 291 3.01 -22.85 9.48
C ILE A 291 4.00 -23.47 10.49
N HIS A 292 3.75 -23.33 11.79
CA HIS A 292 4.57 -23.97 12.83
C HIS A 292 4.38 -25.49 12.93
N ILE A 293 3.22 -26.02 12.50
CA ILE A 293 2.93 -27.46 12.60
C ILE A 293 3.51 -28.25 11.43
N SER A 294 3.85 -27.60 10.32
CA SER A 294 4.35 -28.23 9.11
C SER A 294 5.86 -28.32 9.01
N GLU A 295 6.63 -27.82 9.98
CA GLU A 295 8.07 -28.05 10.02
C GLU A 295 8.37 -29.47 10.55
N PRO A 296 9.00 -30.36 9.74
CA PRO A 296 9.48 -31.64 10.26
C PRO A 296 10.65 -31.38 11.21
N THR A 297 10.51 -31.87 12.42
CA THR A 297 11.58 -31.99 13.44
C THR A 297 12.78 -32.78 12.88
#